data_d02db747eaf54dfca620082e1bc4bf29
#
_entry.id   d02db747eaf54dfca620082e1bc4bf29
#
_cell.length_a   1.000
_cell.length_b   1.000
_cell.length_c   1.000
_cell.angle_alpha   90.00
_cell.angle_beta   90.00
_cell.angle_gamma   90.00
#
_symmetry.space_group_name_H-M   'P 1'
#
loop_
_entity.id
_entity.type
_entity.pdbx_description
1 polymer ?
#
loop_
_entity_poly.entity_id
_entity_poly.type
_entity_poly.pdbx_seq_one_letter_code
_entity_poly.pdbx_strand_id
1 'polypeptide(L)'
;MMSLRPAQVRTRWWIEALTIAWLLWVYDAITNLAPLRLAPALAHAGDLLRVEQSLHLSPELALDHWLASHHTLGLVISDYYDNAHFVVTLSLLALLWWRRADLYRPLRNSLVLMNLLAFAVFWRYPVAPPRMLDGFIDVVSSTHAIGSWHSGALASHANELAAMPSLHIAWAAWCSLALWQMSKRRWVRAVAILYLCLTSFAVLATGNHFVLDIVAGLVTAALAVLCVRLATRLRHSRTIRLRPRVPSISIPGRGARRPPERPAYRMSQSCYEVQDQVD
;
A
#
# COMPACT_ATOMS: atom_id res chain seq x y z
N MET A 1 -35.06 -4.99 6.36
CA MET A 1 -34.23 -6.18 6.19
C MET A 1 -32.77 -5.79 6.41
N MET A 2 -32.24 -6.01 7.60
CA MET A 2 -30.82 -5.77 7.92
C MET A 2 -30.00 -6.89 7.31
N SER A 3 -29.27 -6.61 6.22
CA SER A 3 -28.31 -7.54 5.62
C SER A 3 -27.18 -7.79 6.62
N LEU A 4 -27.20 -8.95 7.26
CA LEU A 4 -26.09 -9.42 8.07
C LEU A 4 -24.86 -9.57 7.14
N ARG A 5 -23.92 -8.61 7.19
CA ARG A 5 -22.61 -8.78 6.54
C ARG A 5 -21.94 -10.00 7.16
N PRO A 6 -21.49 -10.98 6.36
CA PRO A 6 -20.79 -12.13 6.90
C PRO A 6 -19.58 -11.63 7.70
N ALA A 7 -19.40 -12.17 8.91
CA ALA A 7 -18.25 -11.89 9.76
C ALA A 7 -16.98 -12.16 8.94
N GLN A 8 -16.24 -11.11 8.62
CA GLN A 8 -14.99 -11.24 7.87
C GLN A 8 -13.96 -11.86 8.81
N VAL A 9 -13.56 -13.09 8.51
CA VAL A 9 -12.52 -13.81 9.25
C VAL A 9 -11.21 -13.04 9.09
N ARG A 10 -10.70 -12.50 10.19
CA ARG A 10 -9.37 -11.90 10.23
C ARG A 10 -8.32 -12.94 9.88
N THR A 11 -7.32 -12.53 9.08
CA THR A 11 -6.15 -13.38 8.84
C THR A 11 -5.39 -13.60 10.15
N ARG A 12 -4.83 -14.79 10.33
CA ARG A 12 -4.05 -15.12 11.51
C ARG A 12 -2.74 -14.31 11.47
N TRP A 13 -2.39 -13.64 12.55
CA TRP A 13 -1.23 -12.76 12.63
C TRP A 13 0.10 -13.44 12.23
N TRP A 14 0.25 -14.74 12.54
CA TRP A 14 1.46 -15.49 12.20
C TRP A 14 1.63 -15.71 10.68
N ILE A 15 0.53 -15.80 9.90
CA ILE A 15 0.61 -15.86 8.43
C ILE A 15 1.19 -14.55 7.89
N GLU A 16 0.80 -13.42 8.47
CA GLU A 16 1.33 -12.11 8.07
C GLU A 16 2.81 -11.99 8.43
N ALA A 17 3.20 -12.43 9.63
CA ALA A 17 4.59 -12.46 10.05
C ALA A 17 5.47 -13.33 9.13
N LEU A 18 4.99 -14.53 8.77
CA LEU A 18 5.69 -15.40 7.81
C LEU A 18 5.79 -14.77 6.42
N THR A 19 4.74 -14.08 5.97
CA THR A 19 4.78 -13.38 4.66
C THR A 19 5.83 -12.28 4.66
N ILE A 20 5.92 -11.49 5.73
CA ILE A 20 6.93 -10.44 5.86
C ILE A 20 8.34 -11.06 5.92
N ALA A 21 8.54 -12.07 6.75
CA ALA A 21 9.83 -12.75 6.88
C ALA A 21 10.29 -13.34 5.54
N TRP A 22 9.38 -13.93 4.77
CA TRP A 22 9.68 -14.46 3.45
C TRP A 22 10.06 -13.36 2.44
N LEU A 23 9.35 -12.23 2.45
CA LEU A 23 9.69 -11.09 1.58
C LEU A 23 11.06 -10.51 1.92
N LEU A 24 11.38 -10.38 3.21
CA LEU A 24 12.70 -9.93 3.66
C LEU A 24 13.80 -10.91 3.23
N TRP A 25 13.55 -12.21 3.36
CA TRP A 25 14.50 -13.23 2.90
C TRP A 25 14.74 -13.17 1.39
N VAL A 26 13.69 -12.99 0.57
CA VAL A 26 13.83 -12.83 -0.89
C VAL A 26 14.63 -11.56 -1.22
N TYR A 27 14.34 -10.46 -0.52
CA TYR A 27 15.08 -9.20 -0.69
C TYR A 27 16.58 -9.39 -0.37
N ASP A 28 16.89 -10.00 0.77
CA ASP A 28 18.27 -10.28 1.18
C ASP A 28 19.01 -11.19 0.19
N ALA A 29 18.34 -12.24 -0.32
CA ALA A 29 18.91 -13.11 -1.34
C ALA A 29 19.26 -12.35 -2.64
N ILE A 30 18.45 -11.37 -3.04
CA ILE A 30 18.74 -10.52 -4.20
C ILE A 30 19.92 -9.60 -3.90
N THR A 31 19.99 -9.03 -2.70
CA THR A 31 21.07 -8.16 -2.24
C THR A 31 22.43 -8.87 -2.27
N ASN A 32 22.48 -10.11 -1.81
CA ASN A 32 23.71 -10.91 -1.79
C ASN A 32 24.28 -11.19 -3.20
N LEU A 33 23.48 -11.04 -4.25
CA LEU A 33 23.91 -11.17 -5.65
C LEU A 33 24.27 -9.81 -6.30
N ALA A 34 23.98 -8.70 -5.63
CA ALA A 34 24.20 -7.36 -6.16
C ALA A 34 25.68 -7.05 -6.50
N PRO A 35 26.70 -7.41 -5.68
CA PRO A 35 28.08 -7.11 -5.97
C PRO A 35 28.59 -7.68 -7.30
N LEU A 36 28.06 -8.83 -7.71
CA LEU A 36 28.42 -9.49 -8.98
C LEU A 36 27.86 -8.76 -10.21
N ARG A 37 26.99 -7.76 -10.01
CA ARG A 37 26.22 -7.09 -11.07
C ARG A 37 26.44 -5.57 -11.11
N LEU A 38 27.46 -5.06 -10.42
CA LEU A 38 27.73 -3.61 -10.33
C LEU A 38 27.94 -2.98 -11.71
N ALA A 39 28.79 -3.56 -12.55
CA ALA A 39 29.10 -2.99 -13.86
C ALA A 39 27.85 -2.85 -14.78
N PRO A 40 27.00 -3.88 -14.96
CA PRO A 40 25.75 -3.67 -15.70
C PRO A 40 24.80 -2.69 -15.03
N ALA A 41 24.74 -2.60 -13.69
CA ALA A 41 23.88 -1.67 -13.00
C ALA A 41 24.29 -0.20 -13.23
N LEU A 42 25.59 0.10 -13.23
CA LEU A 42 26.14 1.42 -13.57
C LEU A 42 25.88 1.77 -15.05
N ALA A 43 26.01 0.81 -15.96
CA ALA A 43 25.71 1.03 -17.38
C ALA A 43 24.21 1.39 -17.56
N HIS A 44 23.31 0.64 -16.93
CA HIS A 44 21.87 0.95 -16.99
C HIS A 44 21.54 2.31 -16.37
N ALA A 45 22.19 2.69 -15.26
CA ALA A 45 22.03 4.01 -14.64
C ALA A 45 22.45 5.14 -15.60
N GLY A 46 23.60 4.97 -16.27
CA GLY A 46 24.06 5.91 -17.29
C GLY A 46 23.12 6.01 -18.49
N ASP A 47 22.49 4.90 -18.90
CA ASP A 47 21.47 4.90 -19.96
C ASP A 47 20.22 5.67 -19.53
N LEU A 48 19.73 5.44 -18.29
CA LEU A 48 18.59 6.18 -17.74
C LEU A 48 18.86 7.67 -17.69
N LEU A 49 20.01 8.07 -17.13
CA LEU A 49 20.39 9.49 -17.04
C LEU A 49 20.42 10.14 -18.42
N ARG A 50 20.96 9.46 -19.45
CA ARG A 50 20.96 9.98 -20.84
C ARG A 50 19.56 10.15 -21.39
N VAL A 51 18.65 9.19 -21.12
CA VAL A 51 17.25 9.29 -21.54
C VAL A 51 16.58 10.49 -20.85
N GLU A 52 16.73 10.66 -19.54
CA GLU A 52 16.13 11.78 -18.80
C GLU A 52 16.68 13.13 -19.28
N GLN A 53 17.98 13.23 -19.51
CA GLN A 53 18.62 14.43 -20.08
C GLN A 53 18.05 14.76 -21.47
N SER A 54 17.86 13.75 -22.33
CA SER A 54 17.29 13.96 -23.66
C SER A 54 15.84 14.46 -23.62
N LEU A 55 15.11 14.10 -22.56
CA LEU A 55 13.73 14.52 -22.30
C LEU A 55 13.65 15.81 -21.45
N HIS A 56 14.77 16.38 -21.04
CA HIS A 56 14.85 17.53 -20.12
C HIS A 56 14.16 17.24 -18.76
N LEU A 57 14.21 16.01 -18.30
CA LEU A 57 13.58 15.51 -17.06
C LEU A 57 14.63 15.00 -16.08
N SER A 58 15.71 15.74 -15.84
CA SER A 58 16.81 15.36 -14.95
C SER A 58 17.06 16.41 -13.85
N PRO A 59 16.08 16.65 -12.95
CA PRO A 59 16.23 17.62 -11.85
C PRO A 59 17.07 17.08 -10.69
N GLU A 60 17.33 15.76 -10.64
CA GLU A 60 17.94 15.07 -9.49
C GLU A 60 19.32 15.62 -9.16
N LEU A 61 20.16 15.94 -10.13
CA LEU A 61 21.49 16.50 -9.89
C LEU A 61 21.43 17.87 -9.19
N ALA A 62 20.52 18.73 -9.64
CA ALA A 62 20.34 20.06 -9.06
C ALA A 62 19.75 19.96 -7.64
N LEU A 63 18.79 19.04 -7.43
CA LEU A 63 18.18 18.81 -6.12
C LEU A 63 19.17 18.20 -5.13
N ASP A 64 20.00 17.27 -5.58
CA ASP A 64 21.06 16.63 -4.80
C ASP A 64 22.07 17.65 -4.29
N HIS A 65 22.63 18.47 -5.17
CA HIS A 65 23.58 19.54 -4.79
C HIS A 65 22.91 20.60 -3.88
N TRP A 66 21.66 20.94 -4.17
CA TRP A 66 20.92 21.86 -3.32
C TRP A 66 20.75 21.29 -1.91
N LEU A 67 20.33 20.01 -1.78
CA LEU A 67 20.16 19.37 -0.48
C LEU A 67 21.49 19.22 0.26
N ALA A 68 22.55 18.80 -0.44
CA ALA A 68 23.89 18.67 0.10
C ALA A 68 24.44 19.99 0.71
N SER A 69 24.05 21.14 0.12
CA SER A 69 24.43 22.46 0.65
C SER A 69 23.68 22.88 1.93
N HIS A 70 22.65 22.11 2.35
CA HIS A 70 21.80 22.42 3.51
C HIS A 70 21.86 21.26 4.55
N HIS A 71 22.98 21.14 5.25
CA HIS A 71 23.29 20.00 6.13
C HIS A 71 22.14 19.56 7.05
N THR A 72 21.50 20.49 7.78
CA THR A 72 20.39 20.15 8.71
C THR A 72 19.19 19.58 7.95
N LEU A 73 18.84 20.15 6.80
CA LEU A 73 17.75 19.65 5.98
C LEU A 73 18.11 18.30 5.34
N GLY A 74 19.38 18.16 4.91
CA GLY A 74 19.93 16.91 4.41
C GLY A 74 19.76 15.78 5.42
N LEU A 75 20.10 16.04 6.70
CA LEU A 75 19.91 15.06 7.78
C LEU A 75 18.44 14.66 7.98
N VAL A 76 17.52 15.65 8.03
CA VAL A 76 16.08 15.38 8.19
C VAL A 76 15.49 14.60 7.00
N ILE A 77 15.88 14.97 5.79
CA ILE A 77 15.38 14.28 4.56
C ILE A 77 15.99 12.89 4.44
N SER A 78 17.25 12.70 4.82
CA SER A 78 17.89 11.38 4.85
C SER A 78 17.22 10.44 5.86
N ASP A 79 16.95 10.93 7.08
CA ASP A 79 16.22 10.16 8.10
C ASP A 79 14.78 9.83 7.65
N TYR A 80 14.10 10.79 7.02
CA TYR A 80 12.79 10.54 6.42
C TYR A 80 12.87 9.48 5.31
N TYR A 81 13.86 9.56 4.41
CA TYR A 81 14.07 8.60 3.34
C TYR A 81 14.25 7.17 3.87
N ASP A 82 15.09 7.01 4.88
CA ASP A 82 15.41 5.70 5.45
C ASP A 82 14.25 5.07 6.23
N ASN A 83 13.44 5.87 6.94
CA ASN A 83 12.51 5.35 7.95
C ASN A 83 11.03 5.50 7.59
N ALA A 84 10.64 6.60 6.92
CA ALA A 84 9.22 6.93 6.76
C ALA A 84 8.42 5.86 6.01
N HIS A 85 8.99 5.26 4.98
CA HIS A 85 8.30 4.24 4.18
C HIS A 85 7.97 2.99 4.99
N PHE A 86 8.84 2.55 5.91
CA PHE A 86 8.56 1.43 6.83
C PHE A 86 7.51 1.81 7.85
N VAL A 87 7.72 2.92 8.56
CA VAL A 87 6.83 3.36 9.64
C VAL A 87 5.41 3.58 9.13
N VAL A 88 5.24 4.32 8.04
CA VAL A 88 3.93 4.65 7.48
C VAL A 88 3.25 3.40 6.92
N THR A 89 3.96 2.59 6.15
CA THR A 89 3.37 1.40 5.51
C THR A 89 2.96 0.35 6.54
N LEU A 90 3.82 0.03 7.51
CA LEU A 90 3.51 -0.96 8.55
C LEU A 90 2.40 -0.48 9.48
N SER A 91 2.41 0.81 9.88
CA SER A 91 1.35 1.41 10.68
C SER A 91 -0.01 1.36 9.95
N LEU A 92 -0.01 1.70 8.67
CA LEU A 92 -1.23 1.67 7.87
C LEU A 92 -1.72 0.23 7.63
N LEU A 93 -0.81 -0.71 7.41
CA LEU A 93 -1.14 -2.13 7.30
C LEU A 93 -1.77 -2.67 8.59
N ALA A 94 -1.19 -2.34 9.75
CA ALA A 94 -1.74 -2.68 11.07
C ALA A 94 -3.11 -2.03 11.30
N LEU A 95 -3.28 -0.76 10.95
CA LEU A 95 -4.55 -0.05 11.05
C LEU A 95 -5.64 -0.68 10.17
N LEU A 96 -5.32 -1.06 8.94
CA LEU A 96 -6.20 -1.77 8.02
C LEU A 96 -6.61 -3.13 8.61
N TRP A 97 -5.65 -3.90 9.11
CA TRP A 97 -5.91 -5.20 9.74
C TRP A 97 -6.85 -5.08 10.94
N TRP A 98 -6.69 -4.00 11.74
CA TRP A 98 -7.51 -3.77 12.92
C TRP A 98 -8.89 -3.20 12.59
N ARG A 99 -8.97 -2.15 11.76
CA ARG A 99 -10.17 -1.34 11.53
C ARG A 99 -10.94 -1.67 10.26
N ARG A 100 -10.28 -2.20 9.24
CA ARG A 100 -10.84 -2.34 7.89
C ARG A 100 -10.51 -3.70 7.26
N ALA A 101 -10.96 -4.79 7.92
CA ALA A 101 -10.74 -6.15 7.44
C ALA A 101 -11.28 -6.40 6.00
N ASP A 102 -12.25 -5.59 5.56
CA ASP A 102 -12.78 -5.56 4.20
C ASP A 102 -11.76 -5.10 3.15
N LEU A 103 -10.93 -4.12 3.49
CA LEU A 103 -9.88 -3.57 2.62
C LEU A 103 -8.53 -4.27 2.82
N TYR A 104 -8.32 -4.89 3.97
CA TYR A 104 -7.03 -5.44 4.37
C TYR A 104 -6.48 -6.46 3.36
N ARG A 105 -7.25 -7.53 3.09
CA ARG A 105 -6.79 -8.61 2.21
C ARG A 105 -6.41 -8.16 0.80
N PRO A 106 -7.26 -7.40 0.07
CA PRO A 106 -6.91 -6.95 -1.27
C PRO A 106 -5.72 -5.98 -1.26
N LEU A 107 -5.62 -5.07 -0.28
CA LEU A 107 -4.50 -4.15 -0.17
C LEU A 107 -3.21 -4.88 0.22
N ARG A 108 -3.23 -5.77 1.22
CA ARG A 108 -2.08 -6.59 1.58
C ARG A 108 -1.57 -7.42 0.39
N ASN A 109 -2.47 -8.08 -0.35
CA ASN A 109 -2.09 -8.85 -1.52
C ASN A 109 -1.46 -7.99 -2.62
N SER A 110 -1.96 -6.75 -2.81
CA SER A 110 -1.34 -5.83 -3.76
C SER A 110 0.04 -5.35 -3.30
N LEU A 111 0.24 -5.14 -1.99
CA LEU A 111 1.55 -4.82 -1.42
C LEU A 111 2.55 -5.96 -1.65
N VAL A 112 2.16 -7.20 -1.36
CA VAL A 112 3.00 -8.38 -1.62
C VAL A 112 3.34 -8.50 -3.10
N LEU A 113 2.34 -8.43 -3.98
CA LEU A 113 2.56 -8.54 -5.43
C LEU A 113 3.46 -7.42 -5.96
N MET A 114 3.31 -6.21 -5.47
CA MET A 114 4.12 -5.05 -5.83
C MET A 114 5.61 -5.29 -5.49
N ASN A 115 5.90 -5.81 -4.29
CA ASN A 115 7.27 -6.17 -3.92
C ASN A 115 7.83 -7.28 -4.81
N LEU A 116 7.05 -8.33 -5.12
CA LEU A 116 7.49 -9.41 -5.99
C LEU A 116 7.78 -8.92 -7.42
N LEU A 117 6.96 -8.01 -7.95
CA LEU A 117 7.21 -7.41 -9.26
C LEU A 117 8.51 -6.59 -9.26
N ALA A 118 8.71 -5.76 -8.23
CA ALA A 118 9.94 -4.99 -8.08
C ALA A 118 11.18 -5.90 -7.95
N PHE A 119 11.11 -6.95 -7.12
CA PHE A 119 12.19 -7.91 -6.95
C PHE A 119 12.54 -8.64 -8.26
N ALA A 120 11.54 -8.98 -9.07
CA ALA A 120 11.77 -9.57 -10.39
C ALA A 120 12.54 -8.61 -11.32
N VAL A 121 12.24 -7.30 -11.25
CA VAL A 121 12.98 -6.28 -12.01
C VAL A 121 14.40 -6.12 -11.47
N PHE A 122 14.59 -5.99 -10.16
CA PHE A 122 15.92 -5.89 -9.54
C PHE A 122 16.81 -7.07 -9.93
N TRP A 123 16.25 -8.27 -9.93
CA TRP A 123 16.94 -9.47 -10.37
C TRP A 123 17.33 -9.42 -11.84
N ARG A 124 16.39 -9.01 -12.72
CA ARG A 124 16.59 -9.07 -14.18
C ARG A 124 17.32 -7.86 -14.72
N TYR A 125 17.10 -6.69 -14.16
CA TYR A 125 17.60 -5.41 -14.64
C TYR A 125 18.03 -4.52 -13.45
N PRO A 126 19.19 -4.81 -12.84
CA PRO A 126 19.69 -4.00 -11.74
C PRO A 126 20.05 -2.61 -12.25
N VAL A 127 19.76 -1.58 -11.47
CA VAL A 127 20.06 -0.17 -11.75
C VAL A 127 20.72 0.43 -10.53
N ALA A 128 21.89 1.03 -10.72
CA ALA A 128 22.57 1.78 -9.68
C ALA A 128 21.86 3.14 -9.46
N PRO A 129 21.79 3.65 -8.23
CA PRO A 129 21.22 4.95 -7.95
C PRO A 129 22.09 6.08 -8.50
N PRO A 130 21.53 7.29 -8.75
CA PRO A 130 22.28 8.46 -9.22
C PRO A 130 23.53 8.77 -8.41
N ARG A 131 23.49 8.63 -7.06
CA ARG A 131 24.60 8.91 -6.17
C ARG A 131 25.88 8.07 -6.43
N MET A 132 25.76 6.99 -7.21
CA MET A 132 26.90 6.18 -7.65
C MET A 132 27.49 6.66 -8.97
N LEU A 133 26.92 7.66 -9.62
CA LEU A 133 27.42 8.26 -10.85
C LEU A 133 28.25 9.50 -10.55
N ASP A 134 29.18 9.82 -11.44
CA ASP A 134 30.02 10.99 -11.31
C ASP A 134 29.20 12.28 -11.25
N GLY A 135 29.56 13.18 -10.34
CA GLY A 135 28.92 14.47 -10.14
C GLY A 135 27.81 14.50 -9.11
N PHE A 136 27.29 13.36 -8.66
CA PHE A 136 26.32 13.29 -7.55
C PHE A 136 27.02 13.18 -6.19
N ILE A 137 26.29 13.52 -5.13
CA ILE A 137 26.73 13.45 -3.74
C ILE A 137 25.88 12.42 -3.02
N ASP A 138 26.49 11.51 -2.25
CA ASP A 138 25.75 10.64 -1.35
C ASP A 138 25.33 11.42 -0.08
N VAL A 139 24.20 12.13 -0.17
CA VAL A 139 23.69 12.96 0.92
C VAL A 139 23.37 12.13 2.16
N VAL A 140 22.83 10.91 1.98
CA VAL A 140 22.47 10.03 3.10
C VAL A 140 23.71 9.61 3.89
N SER A 141 24.75 9.17 3.20
CA SER A 141 26.02 8.78 3.86
C SER A 141 26.77 9.99 4.46
N SER A 142 26.74 11.14 3.79
CA SER A 142 27.45 12.36 4.24
C SER A 142 26.83 12.99 5.48
N THR A 143 25.53 12.80 5.73
CA THR A 143 24.83 13.37 6.89
C THR A 143 24.86 12.49 8.14
N HIS A 144 25.35 11.26 8.05
CA HIS A 144 25.37 10.29 9.16
C HIS A 144 24.02 10.13 9.85
N ALA A 145 22.93 10.05 9.09
CA ALA A 145 21.58 9.89 9.61
C ALA A 145 21.49 8.69 10.56
N ILE A 146 20.83 8.88 11.71
CA ILE A 146 20.74 7.87 12.78
C ILE A 146 19.93 6.66 12.27
N GLY A 147 20.53 5.45 12.28
CA GLY A 147 19.85 4.24 11.85
C GLY A 147 19.79 4.06 10.33
N SER A 148 20.63 4.77 9.60
CA SER A 148 20.74 4.64 8.14
C SER A 148 21.05 3.21 7.71
N TRP A 149 20.23 2.70 6.77
CA TRP A 149 20.49 1.43 6.09
C TRP A 149 21.76 1.47 5.20
N HIS A 150 22.31 2.68 4.98
CA HIS A 150 23.51 2.92 4.18
C HIS A 150 24.78 3.03 5.02
N SER A 151 24.69 2.89 6.34
CA SER A 151 25.83 2.98 7.25
C SER A 151 25.83 1.88 8.31
N GLY A 152 27.03 1.51 8.78
CA GLY A 152 27.20 0.51 9.85
C GLY A 152 26.84 -0.92 9.43
N ALA A 153 26.43 -1.74 10.41
CA ALA A 153 26.11 -3.16 10.20
C ALA A 153 24.91 -3.43 9.28
N LEU A 154 24.04 -2.45 9.07
CA LEU A 154 22.88 -2.59 8.20
C LEU A 154 23.20 -2.33 6.72
N ALA A 155 24.28 -1.62 6.41
CA ALA A 155 24.68 -1.32 5.04
C ALA A 155 24.93 -2.58 4.19
N SER A 156 25.42 -3.66 4.81
CA SER A 156 25.65 -4.95 4.14
C SER A 156 24.35 -5.64 3.68
N HIS A 157 23.20 -5.23 4.22
CA HIS A 157 21.88 -5.78 3.87
C HIS A 157 21.06 -4.87 2.93
N ALA A 158 21.59 -3.70 2.57
CA ALA A 158 20.93 -2.80 1.63
C ALA A 158 21.27 -3.21 0.18
N ASN A 159 20.24 -3.39 -0.65
CA ASN A 159 20.47 -3.60 -2.08
C ASN A 159 20.66 -2.25 -2.78
N GLU A 160 21.91 -1.82 -2.87
CA GLU A 160 22.27 -0.55 -3.48
C GLU A 160 22.00 -0.48 -5.00
N LEU A 161 21.77 -1.63 -5.66
CA LEU A 161 21.53 -1.73 -7.10
C LEU A 161 20.04 -1.90 -7.44
N ALA A 162 19.16 -1.49 -6.54
CA ALA A 162 17.70 -1.62 -6.64
C ALA A 162 17.02 -0.27 -6.88
N ALA A 163 17.59 0.62 -7.72
CA ALA A 163 16.99 1.92 -7.96
C ALA A 163 15.67 1.83 -8.74
N MET A 164 15.56 0.98 -9.76
CA MET A 164 14.37 0.87 -10.61
C MET A 164 13.69 -0.50 -10.50
N PRO A 165 12.36 -0.53 -10.22
CA PRO A 165 11.45 0.57 -9.87
C PRO A 165 11.61 1.04 -8.44
N SER A 166 11.38 2.32 -8.15
CA SER A 166 11.44 2.83 -6.77
C SER A 166 10.38 2.21 -5.88
N LEU A 167 10.80 1.37 -4.91
CA LEU A 167 9.89 0.83 -3.89
C LEU A 167 9.39 1.89 -2.92
N HIS A 168 10.17 2.93 -2.62
CA HIS A 168 9.74 4.06 -1.80
C HIS A 168 8.48 4.70 -2.39
N ILE A 169 8.50 4.96 -3.69
CA ILE A 169 7.37 5.54 -4.42
C ILE A 169 6.21 4.55 -4.53
N ALA A 170 6.49 3.29 -4.82
CA ALA A 170 5.46 2.27 -4.92
C ALA A 170 4.71 2.10 -3.58
N TRP A 171 5.41 2.08 -2.45
CA TRP A 171 4.82 2.02 -1.12
C TRP A 171 4.09 3.31 -0.75
N ALA A 172 4.63 4.49 -1.09
CA ALA A 172 3.95 5.76 -0.86
C ALA A 172 2.65 5.87 -1.66
N ALA A 173 2.65 5.45 -2.92
CA ALA A 173 1.45 5.38 -3.76
C ALA A 173 0.42 4.40 -3.21
N TRP A 174 0.86 3.23 -2.72
CA TRP A 174 0.01 2.25 -2.07
C TRP A 174 -0.61 2.81 -0.77
N CYS A 175 0.18 3.46 0.08
CA CYS A 175 -0.30 4.13 1.30
C CYS A 175 -1.32 5.21 0.97
N SER A 176 -1.04 6.03 -0.03
CA SER A 176 -1.94 7.09 -0.50
C SER A 176 -3.27 6.50 -0.99
N LEU A 177 -3.24 5.42 -1.75
CA LEU A 177 -4.43 4.71 -2.20
C LEU A 177 -5.22 4.10 -1.01
N ALA A 178 -4.54 3.53 -0.03
CA ALA A 178 -5.17 2.95 1.16
C ALA A 178 -5.89 4.03 1.98
N LEU A 179 -5.24 5.16 2.25
CA LEU A 179 -5.85 6.32 2.91
C LEU A 179 -7.07 6.84 2.14
N TRP A 180 -6.97 6.91 0.83
CA TRP A 180 -8.07 7.35 -0.04
C TRP A 180 -9.29 6.43 0.03
N GLN A 181 -9.07 5.12 0.15
CA GLN A 181 -10.14 4.14 0.31
C GLN A 181 -10.73 4.13 1.73
N MET A 182 -9.92 4.45 2.74
CA MET A 182 -10.36 4.49 4.14
C MET A 182 -11.19 5.71 4.48
N SER A 183 -10.94 6.86 3.83
CA SER A 183 -11.57 8.12 4.20
C SER A 183 -11.97 8.96 3.00
N LYS A 184 -13.17 9.57 3.11
CA LYS A 184 -13.67 10.59 2.14
C LYS A 184 -13.29 12.01 2.54
N ARG A 185 -12.65 12.21 3.68
CA ARG A 185 -12.31 13.54 4.21
C ARG A 185 -11.23 14.18 3.33
N ARG A 186 -11.42 15.42 2.92
CA ARG A 186 -10.49 16.15 2.03
C ARG A 186 -9.09 16.27 2.61
N TRP A 187 -8.97 16.54 3.91
CA TRP A 187 -7.67 16.66 4.56
C TRP A 187 -6.87 15.33 4.53
N VAL A 188 -7.53 14.15 4.68
CA VAL A 188 -6.86 12.85 4.59
C VAL A 188 -6.30 12.63 3.18
N ARG A 189 -7.06 13.05 2.17
CA ARG A 189 -6.60 12.97 0.77
C ARG A 189 -5.46 13.94 0.48
N ALA A 190 -5.50 15.14 1.06
CA ALA A 190 -4.40 16.10 0.97
C ALA A 190 -3.12 15.55 1.61
N VAL A 191 -3.20 14.95 2.80
CA VAL A 191 -2.07 14.27 3.46
C VAL A 191 -1.52 13.13 2.61
N ALA A 192 -2.40 12.34 1.98
CA ALA A 192 -1.97 11.24 1.10
C ALA A 192 -1.19 11.75 -0.13
N ILE A 193 -1.63 12.84 -0.76
CA ILE A 193 -0.93 13.48 -1.87
C ILE A 193 0.39 14.07 -1.39
N LEU A 194 0.37 14.82 -0.28
CA LEU A 194 1.57 15.44 0.30
C LEU A 194 2.64 14.39 0.63
N TYR A 195 2.24 13.25 1.21
CA TYR A 195 3.15 12.15 1.52
C TYR A 195 3.83 11.61 0.25
N LEU A 196 3.08 11.39 -0.84
CA LEU A 196 3.65 10.94 -2.11
C LEU A 196 4.59 11.99 -2.71
N CYS A 197 4.21 13.27 -2.71
CA CYS A 197 5.05 14.36 -3.20
C CYS A 197 6.34 14.52 -2.39
N LEU A 198 6.24 14.47 -1.05
CA LEU A 198 7.40 14.58 -0.17
C LEU A 198 8.35 13.38 -0.36
N THR A 199 7.81 12.17 -0.51
CA THR A 199 8.63 11.00 -0.81
C THR A 199 9.31 11.13 -2.17
N SER A 200 8.60 11.62 -3.19
CA SER A 200 9.19 11.87 -4.52
C SER A 200 10.33 12.89 -4.45
N PHE A 201 10.14 13.96 -3.71
CA PHE A 201 11.20 14.94 -3.47
C PHE A 201 12.39 14.32 -2.75
N ALA A 202 12.14 13.58 -1.65
CA ALA A 202 13.20 12.99 -0.85
C ALA A 202 14.08 12.02 -1.66
N VAL A 203 13.48 11.12 -2.46
CA VAL A 203 14.23 10.13 -3.25
C VAL A 203 15.09 10.76 -4.36
N LEU A 204 14.63 11.89 -4.95
CA LEU A 204 15.40 12.64 -5.94
C LEU A 204 16.50 13.46 -5.29
N ALA A 205 16.16 14.23 -4.25
CA ALA A 205 17.10 15.15 -3.60
C ALA A 205 18.23 14.44 -2.83
N THR A 206 18.04 13.19 -2.45
CA THR A 206 19.09 12.35 -1.83
C THR A 206 19.93 11.58 -2.85
N GLY A 207 19.74 11.81 -4.17
CA GLY A 207 20.47 11.10 -5.22
C GLY A 207 20.23 9.59 -5.25
N ASN A 208 19.13 9.11 -4.67
CA ASN A 208 18.84 7.66 -4.61
C ASN A 208 18.00 7.15 -5.78
N HIS A 209 17.30 8.01 -6.49
CA HIS A 209 16.43 7.61 -7.61
C HIS A 209 16.44 8.63 -8.73
N PHE A 210 16.20 8.14 -9.94
CA PHE A 210 15.89 8.88 -11.14
C PHE A 210 14.39 9.22 -11.20
N VAL A 211 13.98 10.19 -12.02
CA VAL A 211 12.56 10.47 -12.27
C VAL A 211 11.86 9.26 -12.89
N LEU A 212 12.54 8.53 -13.78
CA LEU A 212 12.00 7.30 -14.38
C LEU A 212 11.78 6.17 -13.36
N ASP A 213 12.56 6.13 -12.28
CA ASP A 213 12.33 5.18 -11.19
C ASP A 213 11.03 5.48 -10.46
N ILE A 214 10.69 6.78 -10.31
CA ILE A 214 9.41 7.23 -9.74
C ILE A 214 8.26 6.75 -10.61
N VAL A 215 8.35 6.99 -11.93
CA VAL A 215 7.32 6.55 -12.88
C VAL A 215 7.17 5.03 -12.84
N ALA A 216 8.27 4.30 -12.87
CA ALA A 216 8.27 2.83 -12.78
C ALA A 216 7.67 2.33 -11.46
N GLY A 217 7.95 3.00 -10.33
CA GLY A 217 7.36 2.71 -9.03
C GLY A 217 5.84 2.90 -9.01
N LEU A 218 5.34 4.01 -9.57
CA LEU A 218 3.90 4.26 -9.70
C LEU A 218 3.22 3.21 -10.59
N VAL A 219 3.83 2.86 -11.71
CA VAL A 219 3.33 1.82 -12.63
C VAL A 219 3.29 0.47 -11.93
N THR A 220 4.34 0.10 -11.19
CA THR A 220 4.41 -1.16 -10.44
C THR A 220 3.28 -1.23 -9.40
N ALA A 221 3.04 -0.16 -8.64
CA ALA A 221 1.94 -0.10 -7.68
C ALA A 221 0.57 -0.22 -8.36
N ALA A 222 0.37 0.50 -9.47
CA ALA A 222 -0.88 0.46 -10.24
C ALA A 222 -1.16 -0.94 -10.81
N LEU A 223 -0.15 -1.59 -11.40
CA LEU A 223 -0.25 -2.95 -11.94
C LEU A 223 -0.59 -3.96 -10.84
N ALA A 224 0.09 -3.92 -9.70
CA ALA A 224 -0.19 -4.82 -8.58
C ALA A 224 -1.63 -4.68 -8.07
N VAL A 225 -2.11 -3.44 -7.89
CA VAL A 225 -3.48 -3.16 -7.47
C VAL A 225 -4.50 -3.64 -8.52
N LEU A 226 -4.24 -3.39 -9.79
CA LEU A 226 -5.12 -3.81 -10.88
C LEU A 226 -5.21 -5.33 -10.97
N CYS A 227 -4.09 -6.04 -10.95
CA CYS A 227 -4.04 -7.50 -11.00
C CYS A 227 -4.84 -8.13 -9.85
N VAL A 228 -4.65 -7.64 -8.62
CA VAL A 228 -5.40 -8.15 -7.46
C VAL A 228 -6.90 -7.86 -7.58
N ARG A 229 -7.29 -6.67 -8.03
CA ARG A 229 -8.70 -6.34 -8.28
C ARG A 229 -9.34 -7.24 -9.33
N LEU A 230 -8.65 -7.48 -10.44
CA LEU A 230 -9.14 -8.37 -11.51
C LEU A 230 -9.27 -9.81 -11.01
N ALA A 231 -8.25 -10.33 -10.33
CA ALA A 231 -8.28 -11.67 -9.75
C ALA A 231 -9.44 -11.85 -8.76
N THR A 232 -9.71 -10.85 -7.93
CA THR A 232 -10.82 -10.87 -6.96
C THR A 232 -12.17 -10.87 -7.68
N ARG A 233 -12.34 -10.05 -8.71
CA ARG A 233 -13.57 -10.01 -9.52
C ARG A 233 -13.83 -11.35 -10.23
N LEU A 234 -12.81 -11.94 -10.85
CA LEU A 234 -12.93 -13.23 -11.55
C LEU A 234 -13.30 -14.37 -10.58
N ARG A 235 -12.71 -14.40 -9.38
CA ARG A 235 -13.08 -15.38 -8.35
C ARG A 235 -14.55 -15.24 -7.94
N HIS A 236 -15.00 -14.01 -7.71
CA HIS A 236 -16.41 -13.75 -7.34
C HIS A 236 -17.39 -14.20 -8.43
N SER A 237 -17.11 -13.90 -9.69
CA SER A 237 -17.94 -14.30 -10.84
C SER A 237 -18.02 -15.83 -11.00
N ARG A 238 -16.90 -16.55 -10.73
CA ARG A 238 -16.88 -18.02 -10.76
C ARG A 238 -17.74 -18.61 -9.63
N THR A 239 -17.67 -18.06 -8.44
CA THR A 239 -18.46 -18.53 -7.28
C THR A 239 -19.96 -18.35 -7.50
N ILE A 240 -20.39 -17.28 -8.16
CA ILE A 240 -21.81 -17.06 -8.52
C ILE A 240 -22.27 -18.08 -9.56
N ARG A 241 -21.47 -18.39 -10.56
CA ARG A 241 -21.81 -19.39 -11.62
C ARG A 241 -21.90 -20.81 -11.09
N LEU A 242 -21.14 -21.15 -10.05
CA LEU A 242 -21.10 -22.49 -9.48
C LEU A 242 -22.12 -22.70 -8.35
N ARG A 243 -22.91 -21.70 -7.95
CA ARG A 243 -24.03 -21.91 -7.03
C ARG A 243 -25.09 -22.72 -7.78
N PRO A 244 -25.39 -23.98 -7.38
CA PRO A 244 -26.45 -24.74 -7.99
C PRO A 244 -27.76 -23.93 -7.86
N ARG A 245 -28.46 -23.73 -8.94
CA ARG A 245 -29.84 -23.27 -8.88
C ARG A 245 -30.62 -24.31 -8.07
N VAL A 246 -30.90 -23.99 -6.81
CA VAL A 246 -31.85 -24.79 -6.03
C VAL A 246 -33.16 -24.71 -6.80
N PRO A 247 -33.68 -25.83 -7.35
CA PRO A 247 -34.98 -25.79 -7.98
C PRO A 247 -35.99 -25.32 -6.95
N SER A 248 -36.79 -24.33 -7.29
CA SER A 248 -37.93 -23.94 -6.45
C SER A 248 -38.85 -25.15 -6.38
N ILE A 249 -38.77 -25.89 -5.27
CA ILE A 249 -39.76 -26.93 -4.98
C ILE A 249 -41.05 -26.18 -4.74
N SER A 250 -41.90 -26.14 -5.74
CA SER A 250 -43.30 -25.75 -5.58
C SER A 250 -43.96 -26.82 -4.71
N ILE A 251 -44.16 -26.49 -3.45
CA ILE A 251 -44.94 -27.33 -2.54
C ILE A 251 -46.38 -27.29 -3.09
N PRO A 252 -46.93 -28.41 -3.54
CA PRO A 252 -48.35 -28.42 -3.99
C PRO A 252 -49.23 -28.06 -2.82
N GLY A 253 -50.10 -27.11 -3.07
CA GLY A 253 -51.18 -26.59 -2.26
C GLY A 253 -51.47 -27.26 -0.92
N ARG A 254 -51.02 -26.66 0.17
CA ARG A 254 -51.81 -26.70 1.40
C ARG A 254 -52.99 -25.76 1.17
N GLY A 255 -54.17 -26.38 0.99
CA GLY A 255 -55.42 -25.66 0.89
C GLY A 255 -55.52 -24.56 1.92
N ALA A 256 -55.96 -23.40 1.47
CA ALA A 256 -56.20 -22.23 2.30
C ALA A 256 -57.10 -22.59 3.47
N ARG A 257 -56.55 -22.91 4.63
CA ARG A 257 -57.30 -22.89 5.87
C ARG A 257 -57.62 -21.42 6.15
N ARG A 258 -58.91 -21.08 6.09
CA ARG A 258 -59.41 -19.76 6.56
C ARG A 258 -58.86 -19.52 7.97
N PRO A 259 -58.36 -18.32 8.25
CA PRO A 259 -57.99 -17.99 9.62
C PRO A 259 -59.27 -18.06 10.51
N PRO A 260 -59.16 -18.58 11.75
CA PRO A 260 -60.28 -18.58 12.69
C PRO A 260 -60.75 -17.13 12.93
N GLU A 261 -62.04 -16.92 12.83
CA GLU A 261 -62.72 -15.66 13.15
C GLU A 261 -62.36 -15.32 14.61
N ARG A 262 -61.78 -14.14 14.81
CA ARG A 262 -61.55 -13.62 16.17
C ARG A 262 -62.94 -13.28 16.79
N PRO A 263 -63.26 -13.75 18.00
CA PRO A 263 -64.46 -13.36 18.69
C PRO A 263 -64.41 -11.84 18.94
N ALA A 264 -65.51 -11.17 18.57
CA ALA A 264 -65.71 -9.75 18.81
C ALA A 264 -65.73 -9.49 20.33
N TYR A 265 -64.65 -8.94 20.86
CA TYR A 265 -64.67 -8.41 22.22
C TYR A 265 -65.48 -7.13 22.23
N ARG A 266 -66.67 -7.23 22.82
CA ARG A 266 -67.55 -6.11 23.12
C ARG A 266 -66.90 -5.27 24.22
N MET A 267 -66.34 -4.12 23.91
CA MET A 267 -65.92 -3.15 24.91
C MET A 267 -67.18 -2.59 25.59
N SER A 268 -67.38 -2.95 26.84
CA SER A 268 -68.31 -2.24 27.70
C SER A 268 -67.67 -0.92 28.12
N GLN A 269 -68.33 0.16 27.70
CA GLN A 269 -68.06 1.45 28.30
C GLN A 269 -68.59 1.45 29.73
N SER A 270 -67.74 1.66 30.71
CA SER A 270 -68.16 2.13 32.02
C SER A 270 -66.96 2.75 32.75
N CYS A 271 -67.34 3.93 33.24
CA CYS A 271 -66.76 4.73 34.31
C CYS A 271 -65.50 5.59 34.00
N TYR A 272 -65.98 6.78 33.68
CA TYR A 272 -65.36 8.05 34.04
C TYR A 272 -65.24 8.24 35.55
N GLU A 273 -64.38 9.23 35.86
CA GLU A 273 -64.25 10.00 37.13
C GLU A 273 -63.24 9.42 38.12
N VAL A 274 -62.25 10.22 38.38
CA VAL A 274 -62.08 11.18 39.51
C VAL A 274 -60.63 11.67 39.44
N GLN A 275 -60.45 12.89 39.09
CA GLN A 275 -60.25 14.08 39.92
C GLN A 275 -58.81 14.36 40.30
N ASP A 276 -58.39 15.54 39.83
CA ASP A 276 -57.39 16.47 40.37
C ASP A 276 -57.11 16.31 41.90
N GLN A 277 -55.87 16.42 42.31
CA GLN A 277 -55.34 17.47 43.19
C GLN A 277 -53.97 17.18 43.78
N VAL A 278 -53.17 18.24 43.77
CA VAL A 278 -52.22 18.68 44.83
C VAL A 278 -50.93 17.83 44.99
N ASP A 279 -49.72 18.26 44.80
CA ASP A 279 -48.89 19.45 45.14
C ASP A 279 -47.62 19.48 44.28
#